data_dd1a73cd754b0774414869331a536c30
#
_entry.id   dd1a73cd754b0774414869331a536c30
#
_cell.length_a   1.000
_cell.length_b   1.000
_cell.length_c   1.000
_cell.angle_alpha   90.00
_cell.angle_beta   90.00
_cell.angle_gamma   90.00
#
_symmetry.space_group_name_H-M   'P 1'
#
loop_
_entity.id
_entity.type
_entity.pdbx_description
1 polymer ?
#
loop_
_entity_poly.entity_id
_entity_poly.type
_entity_poly.pdbx_seq_one_letter_code
_entity_poly.pdbx_strand_id
1 'polypeptide(L)'
;MTSVVVVGTQWGDEGKGKITDFLSENAEVIARYQGGNNAGHTIVFNGETYKLHLIPSGIFYSDKICVIGNGMVVDPKALLKELSYLHEKGVSTDNLRISNRAHVILPYHLKQDEVEEESKGANKIGTTKKGIGPAYMDKAARIGIRIADLMDREVFEEKLERNLEEKNRLFERMYETEGFTKE
;
A
#
# COMPACT_ATOMS: atom_id res chain seq x y z
N MET A 1 3.27 -26.66 -10.53
CA MET A 1 2.53 -25.54 -9.92
C MET A 1 1.86 -24.74 -11.01
N THR A 2 0.57 -24.50 -10.91
CA THR A 2 -0.15 -23.64 -11.86
C THR A 2 -0.33 -22.28 -11.21
N SER A 3 0.04 -21.20 -11.90
CA SER A 3 -0.16 -19.84 -11.43
C SER A 3 -1.28 -19.19 -12.22
N VAL A 4 -2.17 -18.49 -11.53
CA VAL A 4 -3.25 -17.69 -12.13
C VAL A 4 -2.99 -16.22 -11.80
N VAL A 5 -3.04 -15.35 -12.80
CA VAL A 5 -2.87 -13.91 -12.62
C VAL A 5 -4.18 -13.21 -12.98
N VAL A 6 -4.74 -12.48 -12.02
CA VAL A 6 -5.94 -11.66 -12.22
C VAL A 6 -5.51 -10.23 -12.52
N VAL A 7 -5.80 -9.76 -13.71
CA VAL A 7 -5.47 -8.39 -14.16
C VAL A 7 -6.75 -7.63 -14.52
N GLY A 8 -6.75 -6.31 -14.23
CA GLY A 8 -7.78 -5.40 -14.72
C GLY A 8 -7.30 -4.71 -15.98
N THR A 9 -8.15 -4.60 -16.97
CA THR A 9 -7.85 -3.98 -18.26
C THR A 9 -8.63 -2.69 -18.50
N GLN A 10 -9.30 -2.17 -17.48
CA GLN A 10 -10.09 -0.95 -17.51
C GLN A 10 -9.64 0.03 -16.41
N TRP A 11 -10.57 0.80 -15.87
CA TRP A 11 -10.29 1.93 -14.97
C TRP A 11 -10.15 1.58 -13.48
N GLY A 12 -10.17 0.33 -13.09
CA GLY A 12 -10.33 -0.13 -11.71
C GLY A 12 -11.79 -0.57 -11.46
N ASP A 13 -12.10 -0.96 -10.24
CA ASP A 13 -13.44 -1.38 -9.81
C ASP A 13 -14.12 -2.48 -10.65
N GLU A 14 -13.35 -3.22 -11.46
CA GLU A 14 -13.87 -4.34 -12.27
C GLU A 14 -14.22 -5.59 -11.44
N GLY A 15 -14.05 -5.52 -10.12
CA GLY A 15 -14.32 -6.64 -9.23
C GLY A 15 -13.19 -7.67 -9.10
N LYS A 16 -11.93 -7.30 -9.39
CA LYS A 16 -10.75 -8.17 -9.24
C LYS A 16 -10.67 -8.84 -7.86
N GLY A 17 -10.96 -8.10 -6.78
CA GLY A 17 -10.96 -8.63 -5.43
C GLY A 17 -11.94 -9.80 -5.26
N LYS A 18 -13.15 -9.70 -5.80
CA LYS A 18 -14.17 -10.74 -5.75
C LYS A 18 -13.77 -11.98 -6.56
N ILE A 19 -13.17 -11.78 -7.73
CA ILE A 19 -12.67 -12.90 -8.54
C ILE A 19 -11.49 -13.59 -7.86
N THR A 20 -10.60 -12.82 -7.25
CA THR A 20 -9.46 -13.36 -6.49
C THR A 20 -9.95 -14.15 -5.27
N ASP A 21 -10.96 -13.67 -4.55
CA ASP A 21 -11.56 -14.37 -3.43
C ASP A 21 -12.14 -15.74 -3.88
N PHE A 22 -12.93 -15.75 -4.94
CA PHE A 22 -13.46 -17.00 -5.51
C PHE A 22 -12.36 -17.99 -5.91
N LEU A 23 -11.27 -17.51 -6.53
CA LEU A 23 -10.14 -18.34 -6.93
C LEU A 23 -9.29 -18.81 -5.73
N SER A 24 -9.35 -18.09 -4.61
CA SER A 24 -8.57 -18.38 -3.40
C SER A 24 -8.90 -19.73 -2.78
N GLU A 25 -10.13 -20.22 -2.96
CA GLU A 25 -10.54 -21.54 -2.46
C GLU A 25 -9.61 -22.67 -2.96
N ASN A 26 -9.12 -22.56 -4.19
CA ASN A 26 -8.29 -23.56 -4.85
C ASN A 26 -6.80 -23.17 -4.93
N ALA A 27 -6.39 -22.11 -4.25
CA ALA A 27 -4.99 -21.64 -4.24
C ALA A 27 -4.31 -21.93 -2.90
N GLU A 28 -3.04 -22.24 -2.91
CA GLU A 28 -2.20 -22.37 -1.70
C GLU A 28 -1.65 -21.02 -1.27
N VAL A 29 -1.38 -20.13 -2.24
CA VAL A 29 -0.79 -18.81 -2.02
C VAL A 29 -1.60 -17.75 -2.75
N ILE A 30 -2.01 -16.72 -2.04
CA ILE A 30 -2.71 -15.57 -2.59
C ILE A 30 -1.82 -14.34 -2.45
N ALA A 31 -1.33 -13.83 -3.57
CA ALA A 31 -0.40 -12.70 -3.59
C ALA A 31 -1.00 -11.46 -4.21
N ARG A 32 -0.95 -10.35 -3.50
CA ARG A 32 -1.18 -9.03 -4.06
C ARG A 32 0.16 -8.45 -4.52
N TYR A 33 0.32 -8.27 -5.83
CA TYR A 33 1.62 -7.99 -6.42
C TYR A 33 1.85 -6.52 -6.76
N GLN A 34 0.82 -5.68 -6.75
CA GLN A 34 0.93 -4.24 -7.05
C GLN A 34 -0.18 -3.41 -6.40
N GLY A 35 -0.03 -2.08 -6.44
CA GLY A 35 -0.97 -1.12 -5.87
C GLY A 35 -0.65 -0.78 -4.42
N GLY A 36 -1.60 -0.19 -3.75
CA GLY A 36 -1.52 0.22 -2.34
C GLY A 36 -2.91 0.26 -1.72
N ASN A 37 -3.11 1.11 -0.72
CA ASN A 37 -4.38 1.27 -0.01
C ASN A 37 -5.35 2.26 -0.68
N ASN A 38 -5.15 2.60 -1.94
CA ASN A 38 -5.98 3.55 -2.70
C ASN A 38 -7.34 2.97 -3.13
N ALA A 39 -7.45 1.65 -3.30
CA ALA A 39 -8.68 0.97 -3.63
C ALA A 39 -9.00 -0.07 -2.55
N GLY A 40 -10.28 -0.18 -2.19
CA GLY A 40 -10.77 -1.21 -1.29
C GLY A 40 -11.52 -2.31 -2.05
N HIS A 41 -11.60 -3.48 -1.44
CA HIS A 41 -12.46 -4.56 -1.91
C HIS A 41 -13.29 -5.10 -0.75
N THR A 42 -14.50 -5.50 -1.06
CA THR A 42 -15.45 -6.03 -0.08
C THR A 42 -15.56 -7.53 -0.27
N ILE A 43 -15.43 -8.25 0.82
CA ILE A 43 -15.54 -9.71 0.91
C ILE A 43 -16.67 -10.06 1.85
N VAL A 44 -17.42 -11.09 1.54
CA VAL A 44 -18.40 -11.69 2.45
C VAL A 44 -17.87 -13.06 2.88
N PHE A 45 -17.57 -13.20 4.16
CA PHE A 45 -17.07 -14.45 4.74
C PHE A 45 -17.91 -14.83 5.96
N ASN A 46 -18.43 -16.05 6.01
CA ASN A 46 -19.32 -16.55 7.06
C ASN A 46 -20.53 -15.64 7.37
N GLY A 47 -21.08 -14.99 6.31
CA GLY A 47 -22.21 -14.07 6.45
C GLY A 47 -21.86 -12.66 6.95
N GLU A 48 -20.60 -12.40 7.29
CA GLU A 48 -20.10 -11.07 7.65
C GLU A 48 -19.41 -10.39 6.48
N THR A 49 -19.50 -9.06 6.44
CA THR A 49 -18.90 -8.23 5.39
C THR A 49 -17.61 -7.57 5.91
N TYR A 50 -16.54 -7.75 5.16
CA TYR A 50 -15.22 -7.19 5.43
C TYR A 50 -14.78 -6.26 4.32
N LYS A 51 -14.16 -5.13 4.69
CA LYS A 51 -13.57 -4.17 3.74
C LYS A 51 -12.06 -4.19 3.91
N LEU A 52 -11.35 -4.68 2.90
CA LEU A 52 -9.89 -4.76 2.87
C LEU A 52 -9.31 -3.80 1.84
N HIS A 53 -8.09 -3.31 2.10
CA HIS A 53 -7.37 -2.37 1.25
C HIS A 53 -5.99 -2.87 0.84
N LEU A 54 -5.20 -3.40 1.78
CA LEU A 54 -3.84 -3.90 1.56
C LEU A 54 -3.78 -5.42 1.61
N ILE A 55 -4.49 -6.02 2.56
CA ILE A 55 -4.42 -7.45 2.86
C ILE A 55 -5.13 -8.24 1.75
N PRO A 56 -4.52 -9.33 1.22
CA PRO A 56 -5.16 -10.18 0.23
C PRO A 56 -6.42 -10.86 0.76
N SER A 57 -7.40 -11.10 -0.12
CA SER A 57 -8.69 -11.70 0.22
C SER A 57 -8.60 -13.10 0.82
N GLY A 58 -7.55 -13.85 0.54
CA GLY A 58 -7.32 -15.18 1.12
C GLY A 58 -7.05 -15.22 2.63
N ILE A 59 -6.97 -14.06 3.30
CA ILE A 59 -6.63 -13.97 4.75
C ILE A 59 -7.61 -14.76 5.65
N PHE A 60 -8.83 -14.96 5.20
CA PHE A 60 -9.86 -15.69 5.94
C PHE A 60 -9.65 -17.22 5.95
N TYR A 61 -8.75 -17.72 5.13
CA TYR A 61 -8.43 -19.15 5.01
C TYR A 61 -7.09 -19.43 5.70
N SER A 62 -7.12 -20.01 6.89
CA SER A 62 -5.93 -20.23 7.73
C SER A 62 -4.92 -21.20 7.12
N ASP A 63 -5.34 -22.05 6.19
CA ASP A 63 -4.51 -23.01 5.44
C ASP A 63 -3.81 -22.39 4.23
N LYS A 64 -4.11 -21.13 3.89
CA LYS A 64 -3.51 -20.40 2.76
C LYS A 64 -2.41 -19.46 3.24
N ILE A 65 -1.48 -19.14 2.36
CA ILE A 65 -0.47 -18.10 2.59
C ILE A 65 -0.90 -16.83 1.84
N CYS A 66 -1.03 -15.74 2.56
CA CYS A 66 -1.34 -14.42 2.00
C CYS A 66 -0.08 -13.56 1.90
N VAL A 67 0.19 -12.99 0.74
CA VAL A 67 1.43 -12.24 0.49
C VAL A 67 1.12 -10.81 0.02
N ILE A 68 1.66 -9.83 0.74
CA ILE A 68 1.86 -8.48 0.25
C ILE A 68 3.21 -8.46 -0.49
N GLY A 69 3.16 -8.40 -1.81
CA GLY A 69 4.32 -8.58 -2.68
C GLY A 69 5.21 -7.33 -2.80
N ASN A 70 6.40 -7.51 -3.36
CA ASN A 70 7.40 -6.45 -3.53
C ASN A 70 7.00 -5.35 -4.52
N GLY A 71 5.99 -5.58 -5.35
CA GLY A 71 5.42 -4.55 -6.23
C GLY A 71 4.45 -3.60 -5.55
N MET A 72 4.01 -3.92 -4.33
CA MET A 72 3.14 -3.06 -3.52
C MET A 72 3.89 -1.84 -2.98
N VAL A 73 3.12 -0.78 -2.73
CA VAL A 73 3.51 0.31 -1.83
C VAL A 73 2.59 0.25 -0.60
N VAL A 74 3.20 0.23 0.57
CA VAL A 74 2.54 -0.09 1.84
C VAL A 74 2.56 1.12 2.75
N ASP A 75 1.39 1.59 3.14
CA ASP A 75 1.23 2.54 4.24
C ASP A 75 1.18 1.75 5.55
N PRO A 76 2.21 1.85 6.43
CA PRO A 76 2.26 1.08 7.68
C PRO A 76 1.08 1.41 8.60
N LYS A 77 0.65 2.67 8.64
CA LYS A 77 -0.46 3.11 9.47
C LYS A 77 -1.79 2.51 9.00
N ALA A 78 -2.00 2.47 7.69
CA ALA A 78 -3.17 1.84 7.09
C ALA A 78 -3.15 0.32 7.31
N LEU A 79 -1.98 -0.32 7.16
CA LEU A 79 -1.83 -1.76 7.39
C LEU A 79 -2.13 -2.14 8.85
N LEU A 80 -1.56 -1.43 9.81
CA LEU A 80 -1.82 -1.68 11.24
C LEU A 80 -3.30 -1.52 11.58
N LYS A 81 -3.96 -0.54 11.00
CA LYS A 81 -5.41 -0.33 11.18
C LYS A 81 -6.23 -1.50 10.64
N GLU A 82 -5.85 -2.01 9.47
CA GLU A 82 -6.52 -3.14 8.82
C GLU A 82 -6.28 -4.45 9.60
N LEU A 83 -5.07 -4.66 10.13
CA LEU A 83 -4.77 -5.78 11.03
C LEU A 83 -5.59 -5.72 12.33
N SER A 84 -5.65 -4.56 12.98
CA SER A 84 -6.46 -4.38 14.21
C SER A 84 -7.94 -4.66 13.94
N TYR A 85 -8.48 -4.14 12.82
CA TYR A 85 -9.86 -4.39 12.41
C TYR A 85 -10.16 -5.89 12.23
N LEU A 86 -9.25 -6.64 11.62
CA LEU A 86 -9.41 -8.09 11.44
C LEU A 86 -9.34 -8.83 12.78
N HIS A 87 -8.40 -8.46 13.66
CA HIS A 87 -8.27 -9.05 14.98
C HIS A 87 -9.52 -8.80 15.88
N GLU A 88 -10.07 -7.59 15.85
CA GLU A 88 -11.33 -7.23 16.53
C GLU A 88 -12.51 -8.09 16.05
N LYS A 89 -12.47 -8.53 14.81
CA LYS A 89 -13.43 -9.45 14.20
C LYS A 89 -13.11 -10.94 14.43
N GLY A 90 -12.07 -11.24 15.18
CA GLY A 90 -11.66 -12.62 15.47
C GLY A 90 -10.96 -13.33 14.31
N VAL A 91 -10.50 -12.59 13.30
CA VAL A 91 -9.76 -13.14 12.15
C VAL A 91 -8.27 -13.14 12.48
N SER A 92 -7.62 -14.32 12.47
CA SER A 92 -6.16 -14.44 12.55
C SER A 92 -5.49 -13.92 11.29
N THR A 93 -4.33 -13.32 11.46
CA THR A 93 -3.47 -12.86 10.35
C THR A 93 -2.11 -13.55 10.35
N ASP A 94 -1.97 -14.70 11.05
CA ASP A 94 -0.72 -15.47 11.18
C ASP A 94 -0.21 -16.01 9.84
N ASN A 95 -1.10 -16.14 8.86
CA ASN A 95 -0.82 -16.56 7.49
C ASN A 95 -0.41 -15.40 6.57
N LEU A 96 -0.36 -14.14 7.06
CA LEU A 96 0.11 -12.99 6.28
C LEU A 96 1.63 -12.96 6.21
N ARG A 97 2.14 -12.69 5.02
CA ARG A 97 3.56 -12.44 4.76
C ARG A 97 3.70 -11.11 4.01
N ILE A 98 4.67 -10.32 4.39
CA ILE A 98 4.96 -9.03 3.75
C ILE A 98 6.36 -9.12 3.16
N SER A 99 6.49 -8.81 1.88
CA SER A 99 7.80 -8.76 1.26
C SER A 99 8.65 -7.66 1.90
N ASN A 100 9.82 -8.01 2.38
CA ASN A 100 10.80 -7.05 2.89
C ASN A 100 11.27 -6.05 1.83
N ARG A 101 11.00 -6.31 0.54
CA ARG A 101 11.32 -5.44 -0.61
C ARG A 101 10.14 -4.56 -1.04
N ALA A 102 8.97 -4.67 -0.41
CA ALA A 102 7.88 -3.73 -0.64
C ALA A 102 8.28 -2.33 -0.15
N HIS A 103 7.82 -1.29 -0.87
CA HIS A 103 8.15 0.09 -0.52
C HIS A 103 7.14 0.66 0.46
N VAL A 104 7.61 1.59 1.29
CA VAL A 104 6.83 2.21 2.36
C VAL A 104 6.29 3.55 1.88
N ILE A 105 5.01 3.80 2.16
CA ILE A 105 4.41 5.12 2.02
C ILE A 105 4.64 5.86 3.34
N LEU A 106 5.28 7.01 3.27
CA LEU A 106 5.57 7.88 4.40
C LEU A 106 4.73 9.17 4.34
N PRO A 107 4.59 9.92 5.43
CA PRO A 107 3.76 11.12 5.48
C PRO A 107 4.05 12.13 4.36
N TYR A 108 5.31 12.29 3.97
CA TYR A 108 5.67 13.18 2.89
C TYR A 108 5.12 12.75 1.52
N HIS A 109 4.88 11.44 1.29
CA HIS A 109 4.21 10.98 0.07
C HIS A 109 2.73 11.40 0.02
N LEU A 110 2.04 11.35 1.18
CA LEU A 110 0.65 11.78 1.28
C LEU A 110 0.55 13.29 0.98
N LYS A 111 1.43 14.08 1.61
CA LYS A 111 1.49 15.53 1.38
C LYS A 111 1.83 15.84 -0.07
N GLN A 112 2.81 15.15 -0.66
CA GLN A 112 3.18 15.33 -2.07
C GLN A 112 2.00 15.06 -3.00
N ASP A 113 1.27 13.95 -2.82
CA ASP A 113 0.07 13.61 -3.59
C ASP A 113 -1.01 14.72 -3.48
N GLU A 114 -1.17 15.28 -2.29
CA GLU A 114 -2.14 16.35 -2.03
C GLU A 114 -1.75 17.66 -2.73
N VAL A 115 -0.52 18.15 -2.53
CA VAL A 115 -0.08 19.44 -3.11
C VAL A 115 0.06 19.36 -4.63
N GLU A 116 0.50 18.23 -5.18
CA GLU A 116 0.54 17.99 -6.61
C GLU A 116 -0.85 18.01 -7.25
N GLU A 117 -1.83 17.42 -6.59
CA GLU A 117 -3.20 17.41 -7.07
C GLU A 117 -3.82 18.81 -6.99
N GLU A 118 -3.54 19.55 -5.91
CA GLU A 118 -4.03 20.91 -5.75
C GLU A 118 -3.42 21.88 -6.76
N SER A 119 -2.14 21.74 -7.07
CA SER A 119 -1.44 22.58 -8.06
C SER A 119 -1.98 22.47 -9.48
N LYS A 120 -2.64 21.36 -9.82
CA LYS A 120 -3.23 21.13 -11.16
C LYS A 120 -4.50 21.97 -11.42
N GLY A 121 -5.06 22.61 -10.42
CA GLY A 121 -6.25 23.47 -10.56
C GLY A 121 -7.41 22.76 -11.29
N ALA A 122 -7.78 23.23 -12.47
CA ALA A 122 -8.87 22.62 -13.26
C ALA A 122 -8.50 21.26 -13.88
N ASN A 123 -7.22 20.90 -13.94
CA ASN A 123 -6.72 19.64 -14.52
C ASN A 123 -6.52 18.54 -13.46
N LYS A 124 -7.20 18.62 -12.32
CA LYS A 124 -7.16 17.60 -11.26
C LYS A 124 -7.53 16.22 -11.82
N ILE A 125 -6.76 15.21 -11.42
CA ILE A 125 -6.98 13.81 -11.81
C ILE A 125 -8.03 13.16 -10.90
N GLY A 126 -8.21 13.67 -9.68
CA GLY A 126 -9.05 13.07 -8.64
C GLY A 126 -8.32 11.95 -7.90
N THR A 127 -7.08 12.20 -7.48
CA THR A 127 -6.31 11.21 -6.72
C THR A 127 -6.96 10.91 -5.37
N THR A 128 -6.63 9.76 -4.80
CA THR A 128 -7.13 9.38 -3.46
C THR A 128 -6.35 10.03 -2.33
N LYS A 129 -5.34 10.84 -2.63
CA LYS A 129 -4.43 11.49 -1.67
C LYS A 129 -3.79 10.49 -0.68
N LYS A 130 -3.49 9.29 -1.16
CA LYS A 130 -2.88 8.19 -0.37
C LYS A 130 -1.38 8.04 -0.60
N GLY A 131 -0.77 8.94 -1.36
CA GLY A 131 0.66 8.93 -1.63
C GLY A 131 1.14 7.78 -2.52
N ILE A 132 0.25 7.10 -3.23
CA ILE A 132 0.58 5.93 -4.06
C ILE A 132 1.52 6.33 -5.19
N GLY A 133 1.15 7.35 -5.97
CA GLY A 133 1.96 7.87 -7.07
C GLY A 133 3.35 8.30 -6.63
N PRO A 134 3.48 9.21 -5.65
CA PRO A 134 4.77 9.63 -5.11
C PRO A 134 5.64 8.49 -4.59
N ALA A 135 5.06 7.49 -3.90
CA ALA A 135 5.81 6.32 -3.44
C ALA A 135 6.34 5.46 -4.60
N TYR A 136 5.58 5.32 -5.69
CA TYR A 136 6.07 4.66 -6.90
C TYR A 136 7.13 5.49 -7.63
N MET A 137 7.03 6.82 -7.61
CA MET A 137 8.08 7.70 -8.14
C MET A 137 9.39 7.48 -7.39
N ASP A 138 9.38 7.48 -6.06
CA ASP A 138 10.56 7.22 -5.24
C ASP A 138 11.14 5.81 -5.47
N LYS A 139 10.28 4.80 -5.65
CA LYS A 139 10.69 3.46 -6.04
C LYS A 139 11.42 3.45 -7.38
N ALA A 140 10.88 4.12 -8.40
CA ALA A 140 11.48 4.20 -9.73
C ALA A 140 12.79 5.02 -9.71
N ALA A 141 12.84 6.09 -8.93
CA ALA A 141 14.03 6.91 -8.71
C ALA A 141 15.10 6.23 -7.82
N ARG A 142 14.79 5.05 -7.26
CA ARG A 142 15.68 4.26 -6.38
C ARG A 142 16.05 4.96 -5.06
N ILE A 143 15.21 5.86 -4.59
CA ILE A 143 15.33 6.54 -3.29
C ILE A 143 14.32 6.04 -2.26
N GLY A 144 13.33 5.25 -2.70
CA GLY A 144 12.26 4.75 -1.84
C GLY A 144 12.76 3.88 -0.69
N ILE A 145 12.12 4.03 0.46
CA ILE A 145 12.36 3.25 1.67
C ILE A 145 11.56 1.95 1.60
N ARG A 146 12.17 0.82 1.96
CA ARG A 146 11.57 -0.51 1.92
C ARG A 146 11.21 -0.99 3.33
N ILE A 147 10.38 -2.01 3.40
CA ILE A 147 10.07 -2.70 4.68
C ILE A 147 11.35 -3.20 5.36
N ALA A 148 12.33 -3.72 4.60
CA ALA A 148 13.62 -4.14 5.17
C ALA A 148 14.35 -2.98 5.88
N ASP A 149 14.27 -1.78 5.34
CA ASP A 149 14.94 -0.61 5.88
C ASP A 149 14.34 -0.17 7.23
N LEU A 150 13.04 -0.43 7.46
CA LEU A 150 12.37 -0.15 8.74
C LEU A 150 12.84 -1.07 9.88
N MET A 151 13.44 -2.21 9.55
CA MET A 151 13.91 -3.18 10.55
C MET A 151 15.28 -2.80 11.12
N ASP A 152 15.97 -1.85 10.50
CA ASP A 152 17.24 -1.29 10.92
C ASP A 152 17.09 0.21 11.12
N ARG A 153 17.14 0.64 12.37
CA ARG A 153 16.88 2.03 12.75
C ARG A 153 17.90 3.00 12.11
N GLU A 154 19.17 2.63 12.08
CA GLU A 154 20.23 3.51 11.56
C GLU A 154 20.05 3.69 10.03
N VAL A 155 19.81 2.59 9.32
CA VAL A 155 19.54 2.60 7.88
C VAL A 155 18.26 3.40 7.56
N PHE A 156 17.22 3.22 8.37
CA PHE A 156 15.96 3.95 8.19
C PHE A 156 16.17 5.46 8.39
N GLU A 157 16.82 5.86 9.49
CA GLU A 157 17.06 7.27 9.81
C GLU A 157 17.93 7.96 8.75
N GLU A 158 19.01 7.32 8.28
CA GLU A 158 19.87 7.85 7.21
C GLU A 158 19.08 8.09 5.91
N LYS A 159 18.30 7.10 5.48
CA LYS A 159 17.49 7.22 4.26
C LYS A 159 16.38 8.26 4.40
N LEU A 160 15.74 8.32 5.56
CA LEU A 160 14.69 9.29 5.85
C LEU A 160 15.24 10.71 5.78
N GLU A 161 16.37 10.98 6.42
CA GLU A 161 17.01 12.30 6.45
C GLU A 161 17.32 12.78 5.03
N ARG A 162 17.97 11.94 4.22
CA ARG A 162 18.27 12.26 2.82
C ARG A 162 17.00 12.55 2.01
N ASN A 163 15.96 11.73 2.19
CA ASN A 163 14.71 11.92 1.46
C ASN A 163 13.98 13.19 1.93
N LEU A 164 14.01 13.51 3.23
CA LEU A 164 13.41 14.72 3.76
C LEU A 164 14.08 15.99 3.21
N GLU A 165 15.39 16.01 3.06
CA GLU A 165 16.08 17.15 2.44
C GLU A 165 15.61 17.42 1.01
N GLU A 166 15.41 16.37 0.22
CA GLU A 166 14.93 16.49 -1.16
C GLU A 166 13.45 16.90 -1.21
N LYS A 167 12.61 16.23 -0.40
CA LYS A 167 11.17 16.51 -0.34
C LYS A 167 10.87 17.89 0.23
N ASN A 168 11.61 18.35 1.24
CA ASN A 168 11.44 19.69 1.80
C ASN A 168 11.79 20.77 0.78
N ARG A 169 12.88 20.59 0.01
CA ARG A 169 13.17 21.49 -1.11
C ARG A 169 12.04 21.56 -2.13
N LEU A 170 11.40 20.41 -2.43
CA LEU A 170 10.25 20.36 -3.33
C LEU A 170 9.05 21.12 -2.74
N PHE A 171 8.71 20.87 -1.46
CA PHE A 171 7.59 21.52 -0.79
C PHE A 171 7.76 23.02 -0.67
N GLU A 172 8.92 23.46 -0.22
CA GLU A 172 9.20 24.89 0.03
C GLU A 172 9.33 25.70 -1.25
N ARG A 173 10.06 25.18 -2.26
CA ARG A 173 10.39 25.94 -3.47
C ARG A 173 9.39 25.82 -4.60
N MET A 174 8.72 24.67 -4.71
CA MET A 174 7.80 24.42 -5.82
C MET A 174 6.34 24.60 -5.42
N TYR A 175 6.02 24.21 -4.18
CA TYR A 175 4.64 24.24 -3.70
C TYR A 175 4.39 25.31 -2.63
N GLU A 176 5.42 26.05 -2.22
CA GLU A 176 5.33 27.13 -1.21
C GLU A 176 4.64 26.66 0.10
N THR A 177 4.92 25.43 0.52
CA THR A 177 4.37 24.82 1.73
C THR A 177 5.49 24.40 2.69
N GLU A 178 5.15 24.25 3.97
CA GLU A 178 6.09 23.79 4.98
C GLU A 178 6.62 22.40 4.66
N GLY A 179 7.85 22.11 5.03
CA GLY A 179 8.46 20.78 4.97
C GLY A 179 8.08 19.91 6.17
N PHE A 180 8.79 18.81 6.33
CA PHE A 180 8.72 17.90 7.48
C PHE A 180 9.98 17.98 8.32
N THR A 181 9.85 17.79 9.62
CA THR A 181 10.95 17.50 10.54
C THR A 181 11.15 15.98 10.63
N LYS A 182 12.27 15.58 11.20
CA LYS A 182 12.59 14.15 11.41
C LYS A 182 11.77 13.53 12.56
N GLU A 183 11.19 14.36 13.41
CA GLU A 183 10.37 13.98 14.58
C GLU A 183 8.91 13.69 14.22
#